data_794999b6937eb549f6e548c645336e93
#
_entry.id   794999b6937eb549f6e548c645336e93
#
_cell.length_a   1.000
_cell.length_b   1.000
_cell.length_c   1.000
_cell.angle_alpha   90.00
_cell.angle_beta   90.00
_cell.angle_gamma   90.00
#
_symmetry.space_group_name_H-M   'P 1'
#
loop_
_entity.id
_entity.type
_entity.pdbx_description
1 polymer ?
#
loop_
_entity_poly.entity_id
_entity_poly.type
_entity_poly.pdbx_seq_one_letter_code
_entity_poly.pdbx_strand_id
1 'polypeptide(L)'
;MSDAAALMDRMYRRQRHIYDLSRKFYLLGRDEAITRLRPAPGDKVLEIGCGTGRNLVKLAQAYPEARLFGVDVSQEMLATAAASAARAGLASRVALSQADAKAFDPRGLFGFACFERVMISYALSMIPPWRKALAQALDLVAPGGSLEIADFGDCAGLPRPFKAGLRRWLAAFDVNPREDLSDALAALAAKRGMTCEIESWFRGYAVLAVARRRA
;
A
#
# COMPACT_ATOMS: atom_id res chain seq x y z
N MET A 1 -14.98 11.90 12.80
CA MET A 1 -13.84 10.95 12.72
C MET A 1 -14.42 9.56 12.75
N SER A 2 -14.09 8.68 11.81
CA SER A 2 -14.61 7.31 11.82
C SER A 2 -14.00 6.52 12.99
N ASP A 3 -14.75 5.57 13.58
CA ASP A 3 -14.25 4.68 14.66
C ASP A 3 -12.96 3.96 14.28
N ALA A 4 -12.74 3.70 12.98
CA ALA A 4 -11.54 3.10 12.43
C ALA A 4 -10.30 4.00 12.60
N ALA A 5 -10.41 5.31 12.37
CA ALA A 5 -9.31 6.26 12.55
C ALA A 5 -8.89 6.36 14.02
N ALA A 6 -9.85 6.44 14.94
CA ALA A 6 -9.59 6.52 16.38
C ALA A 6 -8.99 5.21 16.97
N LEU A 7 -9.37 4.06 16.40
CA LEU A 7 -8.80 2.74 16.77
C LEU A 7 -7.35 2.64 16.28
N MET A 8 -7.08 3.02 15.04
CA MET A 8 -5.75 3.00 14.44
C MET A 8 -4.81 3.97 15.17
N ASP A 9 -5.23 5.19 15.47
CA ASP A 9 -4.42 6.15 16.22
C ASP A 9 -4.05 5.67 17.63
N ARG A 10 -4.97 4.95 18.34
CA ARG A 10 -4.68 4.34 19.65
C ARG A 10 -3.65 3.21 19.56
N MET A 11 -3.75 2.36 18.55
CA MET A 11 -2.80 1.26 18.32
C MET A 11 -1.39 1.80 18.02
N TYR A 12 -1.28 2.77 17.13
CA TYR A 12 -0.01 3.34 16.71
C TYR A 12 0.69 4.16 17.81
N ARG A 13 -0.04 4.85 18.67
CA ARG A 13 0.53 5.64 19.78
C ARG A 13 1.33 4.81 20.79
N ARG A 14 0.94 3.55 21.04
CA ARG A 14 1.61 2.64 21.99
C ARG A 14 2.79 1.86 21.39
N GLN A 15 2.82 1.67 20.07
CA GLN A 15 3.75 0.73 19.41
C GLN A 15 4.72 1.41 18.42
N ARG A 16 4.64 2.72 18.25
CA ARG A 16 5.29 3.51 17.18
C ARG A 16 6.80 3.20 16.98
N HIS A 17 7.58 3.11 18.03
CA HIS A 17 9.03 2.95 17.92
C HIS A 17 9.49 1.50 17.70
N ILE A 18 8.78 0.52 18.27
CA ILE A 18 9.09 -0.90 18.06
C ILE A 18 8.53 -1.40 16.73
N TYR A 19 7.39 -0.86 16.32
CA TYR A 19 6.68 -1.24 15.12
C TYR A 19 7.44 -0.86 13.84
N ASP A 20 7.98 0.35 13.74
CA ASP A 20 8.73 0.79 12.55
C ASP A 20 10.06 0.06 12.37
N LEU A 21 10.77 -0.22 13.46
CA LEU A 21 12.04 -0.94 13.38
C LEU A 21 11.85 -2.41 12.99
N SER A 22 10.83 -3.07 13.52
CA SER A 22 10.52 -4.47 13.19
C SER A 22 9.99 -4.64 11.77
N ARG A 23 9.20 -3.70 11.25
CA ARG A 23 8.63 -3.70 9.87
C ARG A 23 9.69 -3.88 8.78
N LYS A 24 10.88 -3.36 8.97
CA LYS A 24 11.98 -3.50 8.00
C LYS A 24 12.32 -4.97 7.72
N PHE A 25 12.16 -5.85 8.71
CA PHE A 25 12.60 -7.23 8.64
C PHE A 25 11.53 -8.22 8.18
N TYR A 26 10.24 -7.90 8.31
CA TYR A 26 9.17 -8.85 7.97
C TYR A 26 8.27 -8.40 6.81
N LEU A 27 8.34 -7.16 6.35
CA LEU A 27 7.59 -6.73 5.15
C LEU A 27 8.43 -6.96 3.89
N LEU A 28 8.54 -8.22 3.50
CA LEU A 28 9.39 -8.67 2.38
C LEU A 28 8.77 -8.25 1.03
N GLY A 29 9.62 -8.00 0.02
CA GLY A 29 9.16 -7.66 -1.34
C GLY A 29 8.76 -6.19 -1.54
N ARG A 30 8.72 -5.34 -0.50
CA ARG A 30 8.36 -3.91 -0.65
C ARG A 30 9.27 -3.14 -1.60
N ASP A 31 10.56 -3.37 -1.50
CA ASP A 31 11.54 -2.65 -2.32
C ASP A 31 11.45 -3.11 -3.78
N GLU A 32 11.13 -4.38 -4.00
CA GLU A 32 10.85 -4.91 -5.33
C GLU A 32 9.59 -4.28 -5.94
N ALA A 33 8.51 -4.14 -5.18
CA ALA A 33 7.30 -3.47 -5.64
C ALA A 33 7.58 -2.02 -6.06
N ILE A 34 8.42 -1.28 -5.31
CA ILE A 34 8.87 0.06 -5.67
C ILE A 34 9.63 0.04 -7.01
N THR A 35 10.54 -0.93 -7.19
CA THR A 35 11.33 -1.06 -8.43
C THR A 35 10.44 -1.38 -9.63
N ARG A 36 9.38 -2.16 -9.44
CA ARG A 36 8.45 -2.57 -10.51
C ARG A 36 7.50 -1.45 -10.95
N LEU A 37 7.22 -0.48 -10.11
CA LEU A 37 6.37 0.67 -10.46
C LEU A 37 6.87 1.43 -11.69
N ARG A 38 8.20 1.63 -11.83
CA ARG A 38 8.87 2.28 -12.95
C ARG A 38 8.09 3.50 -13.49
N PRO A 39 7.80 4.50 -12.64
CA PRO A 39 7.12 5.69 -13.12
C PRO A 39 7.99 6.43 -14.13
N ALA A 40 7.36 6.92 -15.19
CA ALA A 40 7.99 7.82 -16.14
C ALA A 40 8.15 9.24 -15.55
N PRO A 41 9.03 10.07 -16.12
CA PRO A 41 9.10 11.48 -15.74
C PRO A 41 7.73 12.16 -15.82
N GLY A 42 7.35 12.83 -14.72
CA GLY A 42 6.06 13.51 -14.61
C GLY A 42 4.88 12.62 -14.19
N ASP A 43 5.02 11.29 -14.14
CA ASP A 43 3.96 10.39 -13.67
C ASP A 43 3.53 10.73 -12.23
N LYS A 44 2.22 10.66 -12.01
CA LYS A 44 1.60 10.73 -10.69
C LYS A 44 1.59 9.34 -10.07
N VAL A 45 2.23 9.20 -8.92
CA VAL A 45 2.29 7.96 -8.14
C VAL A 45 1.50 8.13 -6.86
N LEU A 46 0.47 7.32 -6.64
CA LEU A 46 -0.33 7.32 -5.41
C LEU A 46 -0.02 6.08 -4.58
N GLU A 47 0.35 6.26 -3.31
CA GLU A 47 0.36 5.18 -2.32
C GLU A 47 -0.86 5.25 -1.42
N ILE A 48 -1.66 4.16 -1.39
CA ILE A 48 -2.84 4.01 -0.53
C ILE A 48 -2.42 3.24 0.73
N GLY A 49 -2.68 3.81 1.91
CA GLY A 49 -2.18 3.31 3.18
C GLY A 49 -0.68 3.58 3.33
N CYS A 50 -0.24 4.81 3.07
CA CYS A 50 1.18 5.16 2.99
C CYS A 50 1.91 5.10 4.35
N GLY A 51 1.18 5.03 5.46
CA GLY A 51 1.73 4.92 6.81
C GLY A 51 2.75 6.02 7.10
N THR A 52 3.96 5.63 7.53
CA THR A 52 5.06 6.56 7.86
C THR A 52 5.79 7.14 6.65
N GLY A 53 5.32 6.89 5.42
CA GLY A 53 5.84 7.47 4.19
C GLY A 53 7.16 6.87 3.69
N ARG A 54 7.63 5.74 4.24
CA ARG A 54 8.90 5.11 3.84
C ARG A 54 8.99 4.85 2.32
N ASN A 55 7.93 4.30 1.73
CA ASN A 55 7.96 3.99 0.30
C ASN A 55 7.93 5.26 -0.54
N LEU A 56 7.16 6.28 -0.13
CA LEU A 56 7.14 7.59 -0.80
C LEU A 56 8.51 8.24 -0.79
N VAL A 57 9.24 8.19 0.34
CA VAL A 57 10.63 8.69 0.40
C VAL A 57 11.55 7.93 -0.54
N LYS A 58 11.47 6.60 -0.58
CA LYS A 58 12.26 5.78 -1.52
C LYS A 58 11.91 6.04 -2.99
N LEU A 59 10.63 6.17 -3.30
CA LEU A 59 10.16 6.54 -4.64
C LEU A 59 10.69 7.90 -5.06
N ALA A 60 10.65 8.89 -4.16
CA ALA A 60 11.18 10.23 -4.43
C ALA A 60 12.68 10.23 -4.72
N GLN A 61 13.44 9.38 -4.04
CA GLN A 61 14.88 9.22 -4.25
C GLN A 61 15.19 8.49 -5.56
N ALA A 62 14.45 7.42 -5.86
CA ALA A 62 14.67 6.60 -7.05
C ALA A 62 14.17 7.25 -8.35
N TYR A 63 13.09 8.05 -8.25
CA TYR A 63 12.41 8.67 -9.39
C TYR A 63 12.24 10.19 -9.16
N PRO A 64 13.30 10.97 -9.42
CA PRO A 64 13.31 12.40 -9.06
C PRO A 64 12.25 13.25 -9.78
N GLU A 65 11.77 12.82 -10.93
CA GLU A 65 10.77 13.55 -11.72
C GLU A 65 9.32 13.08 -11.48
N ALA A 66 9.10 12.01 -10.73
CA ALA A 66 7.75 11.55 -10.38
C ALA A 66 7.10 12.47 -9.34
N ARG A 67 5.77 12.64 -9.45
CA ARG A 67 4.94 13.39 -8.51
C ARG A 67 4.29 12.42 -7.54
N LEU A 68 4.54 12.56 -6.25
CA LEU A 68 4.18 11.57 -5.25
C LEU A 68 3.03 12.03 -4.37
N PHE A 69 2.09 11.13 -4.18
CA PHE A 69 0.87 11.33 -3.41
C PHE A 69 0.70 10.17 -2.43
N GLY A 70 0.28 10.47 -1.21
CA GLY A 70 0.02 9.45 -0.20
C GLY A 70 -1.29 9.72 0.54
N VAL A 71 -2.06 8.66 0.77
CA VAL A 71 -3.23 8.72 1.63
C VAL A 71 -3.10 7.69 2.75
N ASP A 72 -3.54 8.07 3.94
CA ASP A 72 -3.69 7.18 5.10
C ASP A 72 -4.89 7.63 5.92
N VAL A 73 -5.52 6.71 6.66
CA VAL A 73 -6.63 7.04 7.55
C VAL A 73 -6.14 7.67 8.86
N SER A 74 -4.90 7.38 9.26
CA SER A 74 -4.29 7.85 10.50
C SER A 74 -3.56 9.17 10.30
N GLN A 75 -3.97 10.20 11.03
CA GLN A 75 -3.31 11.50 11.02
C GLN A 75 -1.92 11.43 11.69
N GLU A 76 -1.72 10.57 12.67
CA GLU A 76 -0.43 10.31 13.32
C GLU A 76 0.59 9.72 12.33
N MET A 77 0.14 8.79 11.46
CA MET A 77 0.97 8.24 10.41
C MET A 77 1.36 9.29 9.39
N LEU A 78 0.42 10.12 8.95
CA LEU A 78 0.67 11.22 8.02
C LEU A 78 1.63 12.27 8.58
N ALA A 79 1.50 12.61 9.87
CA ALA A 79 2.45 13.50 10.54
C ALA A 79 3.88 12.90 10.53
N THR A 80 4.00 11.59 10.78
CA THR A 80 5.28 10.89 10.70
C THR A 80 5.81 10.83 9.26
N ALA A 81 4.94 10.62 8.27
CA ALA A 81 5.31 10.62 6.85
C ALA A 81 5.81 12.01 6.41
N ALA A 82 5.13 13.08 6.81
CA ALA A 82 5.56 14.46 6.54
C ALA A 82 6.93 14.75 7.16
N ALA A 83 7.16 14.35 8.41
CA ALA A 83 8.45 14.50 9.07
C ALA A 83 9.54 13.67 8.40
N SER A 84 9.22 12.47 7.89
CA SER A 84 10.15 11.61 7.16
C SER A 84 10.54 12.24 5.81
N ALA A 85 9.59 12.78 5.07
CA ALA A 85 9.83 13.50 3.82
C ALA A 85 10.67 14.77 4.06
N ALA A 86 10.36 15.54 5.11
CA ALA A 86 11.11 16.74 5.46
C ALA A 86 12.58 16.43 5.82
N ARG A 87 12.83 15.41 6.65
CA ARG A 87 14.20 14.97 6.99
C ARG A 87 15.01 14.51 5.78
N ALA A 88 14.33 13.98 4.76
CA ALA A 88 14.98 13.60 3.50
C ALA A 88 15.11 14.76 2.49
N GLY A 89 14.66 15.97 2.82
CA GLY A 89 14.66 17.12 1.90
C GLY A 89 13.61 17.01 0.78
N LEU A 90 12.55 16.22 0.99
CA LEU A 90 11.56 15.86 -0.05
C LEU A 90 10.15 16.41 0.24
N ALA A 91 10.02 17.32 1.22
CA ALA A 91 8.71 17.82 1.66
C ALA A 91 7.87 18.45 0.53
N SER A 92 8.49 19.15 -0.41
CA SER A 92 7.80 19.78 -1.55
C SER A 92 7.39 18.79 -2.65
N ARG A 93 7.85 17.54 -2.59
CA ARG A 93 7.64 16.52 -3.62
C ARG A 93 6.61 15.47 -3.24
N VAL A 94 6.18 15.43 -1.98
CA VAL A 94 5.25 14.44 -1.45
C VAL A 94 4.01 15.14 -0.92
N ALA A 95 2.89 14.98 -1.59
CA ALA A 95 1.59 15.47 -1.12
C ALA A 95 0.88 14.38 -0.32
N LEU A 96 0.50 14.69 0.93
CA LEU A 96 -0.15 13.76 1.85
C LEU A 96 -1.55 14.23 2.18
N SER A 97 -2.51 13.31 2.28
CA SER A 97 -3.87 13.63 2.69
C SER A 97 -4.47 12.53 3.54
N GLN A 98 -5.30 12.92 4.52
CA GLN A 98 -6.08 11.96 5.30
C GLN A 98 -7.26 11.47 4.48
N ALA A 99 -7.37 10.16 4.28
CA ALA A 99 -8.49 9.56 3.55
C ALA A 99 -8.73 8.10 3.94
N ASP A 100 -9.98 7.67 3.81
CA ASP A 100 -10.33 6.26 3.92
C ASP A 100 -10.08 5.58 2.57
N ALA A 101 -9.21 4.59 2.55
CA ALA A 101 -8.83 3.83 1.36
C ALA A 101 -10.02 3.21 0.59
N LYS A 102 -11.16 3.04 1.25
CA LYS A 102 -12.36 2.43 0.68
C LYS A 102 -13.21 3.39 -0.15
N ALA A 103 -13.11 4.68 0.12
CA ALA A 103 -13.87 5.71 -0.57
C ALA A 103 -13.28 7.10 -0.29
N PHE A 104 -12.60 7.69 -1.25
CA PHE A 104 -12.16 9.09 -1.23
C PHE A 104 -12.25 9.69 -2.61
N ASP A 105 -12.39 11.01 -2.67
CA ASP A 105 -12.36 11.75 -3.93
C ASP A 105 -10.93 12.28 -4.19
N PRO A 106 -10.19 11.68 -5.13
CA PRO A 106 -8.84 12.13 -5.44
C PRO A 106 -8.80 13.51 -6.10
N ARG A 107 -9.88 13.94 -6.77
CA ARG A 107 -9.96 15.28 -7.35
C ARG A 107 -10.03 16.35 -6.26
N GLY A 108 -10.85 16.13 -5.24
CA GLY A 108 -10.96 17.05 -4.10
C GLY A 108 -9.66 17.13 -3.29
N LEU A 109 -8.92 15.99 -3.17
CA LEU A 109 -7.68 15.94 -2.39
C LEU A 109 -6.46 16.47 -3.14
N PHE A 110 -6.31 16.12 -4.43
CA PHE A 110 -5.07 16.32 -5.18
C PHE A 110 -5.28 17.03 -6.54
N GLY A 111 -6.51 17.29 -6.94
CA GLY A 111 -6.84 17.91 -8.23
C GLY A 111 -6.86 16.94 -9.42
N PHE A 112 -6.70 15.64 -9.21
CA PHE A 112 -6.62 14.61 -10.28
C PHE A 112 -7.62 13.49 -10.03
N ALA A 113 -8.18 12.91 -11.11
CA ALA A 113 -9.11 11.78 -11.01
C ALA A 113 -8.39 10.43 -10.93
N CYS A 114 -7.20 10.34 -11.50
CA CYS A 114 -6.45 9.09 -11.64
C CYS A 114 -4.94 9.32 -11.64
N PHE A 115 -4.20 8.24 -11.50
CA PHE A 115 -2.74 8.21 -11.34
C PHE A 115 -2.15 7.18 -12.30
N GLU A 116 -0.99 7.48 -12.88
CA GLU A 116 -0.29 6.56 -13.77
C GLU A 116 0.23 5.35 -13.01
N ARG A 117 0.57 5.52 -11.73
CA ARG A 117 0.99 4.44 -10.85
C ARG A 117 0.24 4.52 -9.54
N VAL A 118 -0.35 3.41 -9.13
CA VAL A 118 -0.98 3.25 -7.81
C VAL A 118 -0.24 2.14 -7.08
N MET A 119 -0.01 2.29 -5.79
CA MET A 119 0.65 1.30 -4.95
C MET A 119 -0.15 1.04 -3.69
N ILE A 120 -0.21 -0.22 -3.28
CA ILE A 120 -0.65 -0.65 -1.94
C ILE A 120 0.42 -1.57 -1.38
N SER A 121 0.94 -1.25 -0.21
CA SER A 121 2.02 -2.04 0.39
C SER A 121 1.72 -2.38 1.84
N TYR A 122 1.38 -3.64 2.11
CA TYR A 122 1.05 -4.17 3.44
C TYR A 122 -0.04 -3.37 4.17
N ALA A 123 -1.03 -2.89 3.41
CA ALA A 123 -2.16 -2.15 3.94
C ALA A 123 -3.48 -2.94 3.82
N LEU A 124 -3.68 -3.77 2.79
CA LEU A 124 -4.92 -4.52 2.61
C LEU A 124 -5.17 -5.51 3.75
N SER A 125 -4.11 -6.09 4.32
CA SER A 125 -4.18 -6.97 5.49
C SER A 125 -4.71 -6.29 6.75
N MET A 126 -4.71 -4.95 6.79
CA MET A 126 -5.17 -4.13 7.93
C MET A 126 -6.48 -3.39 7.68
N ILE A 127 -6.95 -3.30 6.44
CA ILE A 127 -8.16 -2.53 6.06
C ILE A 127 -9.39 -3.45 6.04
N PRO A 128 -10.41 -3.26 6.90
CA PRO A 128 -11.73 -3.88 6.75
C PRO A 128 -12.74 -2.89 6.11
N PRO A 129 -13.53 -3.23 5.10
CA PRO A 129 -13.43 -4.35 4.16
C PRO A 129 -12.45 -4.05 3.00
N TRP A 130 -11.35 -4.79 2.98
CA TRP A 130 -10.22 -4.59 2.06
C TRP A 130 -10.58 -4.67 0.56
N ARG A 131 -11.58 -5.46 0.18
CA ARG A 131 -12.03 -5.54 -1.22
C ARG A 131 -12.56 -4.21 -1.76
N LYS A 132 -13.16 -3.36 -0.91
CA LYS A 132 -13.57 -2.01 -1.31
C LYS A 132 -12.35 -1.13 -1.57
N ALA A 133 -11.32 -1.20 -0.72
CA ALA A 133 -10.08 -0.47 -0.92
C ALA A 133 -9.34 -0.94 -2.20
N LEU A 134 -9.32 -2.25 -2.47
CA LEU A 134 -8.77 -2.80 -3.70
C LEU A 134 -9.54 -2.34 -4.94
N ALA A 135 -10.87 -2.33 -4.89
CA ALA A 135 -11.71 -1.83 -5.98
C ALA A 135 -11.46 -0.35 -6.25
N GLN A 136 -11.42 0.48 -5.20
CA GLN A 136 -11.07 1.89 -5.28
C GLN A 136 -9.69 2.09 -5.92
N ALA A 137 -8.68 1.34 -5.49
CA ALA A 137 -7.33 1.44 -6.05
C ALA A 137 -7.29 1.14 -7.55
N LEU A 138 -8.01 0.11 -8.02
CA LEU A 138 -8.13 -0.21 -9.44
C LEU A 138 -8.83 0.89 -10.24
N ASP A 139 -9.86 1.54 -9.66
CA ASP A 139 -10.59 2.64 -10.31
C ASP A 139 -9.73 3.89 -10.47
N LEU A 140 -8.74 4.08 -9.60
CA LEU A 140 -7.82 5.21 -9.63
C LEU A 140 -6.67 5.08 -10.62
N VAL A 141 -6.47 3.91 -11.24
CA VAL A 141 -5.41 3.71 -12.24
C VAL A 141 -5.79 4.41 -13.54
N ALA A 142 -4.91 5.26 -14.06
CA ALA A 142 -5.08 5.94 -15.35
C ALA A 142 -5.05 4.94 -16.53
N PRO A 143 -5.61 5.28 -17.72
CA PRO A 143 -5.33 4.52 -18.96
C PRO A 143 -3.81 4.40 -19.17
N GLY A 144 -3.33 3.20 -19.53
CA GLY A 144 -1.90 2.90 -19.63
C GLY A 144 -1.14 2.76 -18.31
N GLY A 145 -1.83 2.96 -17.19
CA GLY A 145 -1.23 2.90 -15.85
C GLY A 145 -1.27 1.51 -15.20
N SER A 146 -0.75 1.43 -13.97
CA SER A 146 -0.71 0.19 -13.18
C SER A 146 -1.01 0.39 -11.70
N LEU A 147 -1.55 -0.67 -11.07
CA LEU A 147 -1.61 -0.87 -9.62
C LEU A 147 -0.59 -1.94 -9.25
N GLU A 148 0.35 -1.61 -8.37
CA GLU A 148 1.30 -2.54 -7.76
C GLU A 148 0.88 -2.85 -6.32
N ILE A 149 0.88 -4.13 -5.96
CA ILE A 149 0.53 -4.60 -4.61
C ILE A 149 1.67 -5.44 -4.06
N ALA A 150 2.06 -5.16 -2.82
CA ALA A 150 2.86 -6.06 -1.99
C ALA A 150 2.10 -6.29 -0.68
N ASP A 151 1.77 -7.53 -0.34
CA ASP A 151 1.09 -7.85 0.92
C ASP A 151 1.45 -9.27 1.40
N PHE A 152 0.98 -9.65 2.58
CA PHE A 152 1.15 -11.01 3.07
C PHE A 152 0.42 -12.01 2.18
N GLY A 153 1.10 -13.12 1.89
CA GLY A 153 0.55 -14.24 1.14
C GLY A 153 -0.09 -15.32 2.04
N ASP A 154 -0.39 -16.45 1.44
CA ASP A 154 -1.04 -17.59 2.08
C ASP A 154 -0.09 -18.44 2.93
N CYS A 155 1.23 -18.24 2.81
CA CYS A 155 2.28 -19.04 3.46
C CYS A 155 2.18 -20.55 3.14
N ALA A 156 1.68 -20.93 1.94
CA ALA A 156 1.42 -22.32 1.59
C ALA A 156 2.70 -23.20 1.60
N GLY A 157 3.83 -22.64 1.21
CA GLY A 157 5.12 -23.33 1.16
C GLY A 157 5.90 -23.31 2.46
N LEU A 158 5.37 -22.73 3.55
CA LEU A 158 6.04 -22.68 4.85
C LEU A 158 5.59 -23.81 5.79
N PRO A 159 6.45 -24.28 6.70
CA PRO A 159 6.08 -25.30 7.69
C PRO A 159 4.85 -24.88 8.51
N ARG A 160 3.91 -25.80 8.74
CA ARG A 160 2.67 -25.54 9.48
C ARG A 160 2.87 -24.83 10.83
N PRO A 161 3.84 -25.24 11.71
CA PRO A 161 4.02 -24.55 12.99
C PRO A 161 4.51 -23.11 12.82
N PHE A 162 5.37 -22.83 11.82
CA PHE A 162 5.81 -21.48 11.50
C PHE A 162 4.62 -20.61 11.01
N LYS A 163 3.81 -21.13 10.08
CA LYS A 163 2.61 -20.47 9.59
C LYS A 163 1.66 -20.12 10.73
N ALA A 164 1.41 -21.06 11.65
CA ALA A 164 0.55 -20.84 12.81
C ALA A 164 1.10 -19.75 13.76
N GLY A 165 2.40 -19.82 14.06
CA GLY A 165 3.10 -18.84 14.90
C GLY A 165 3.07 -17.42 14.27
N LEU A 166 3.37 -17.33 12.98
CA LEU A 166 3.31 -16.06 12.24
C LEU A 166 1.90 -15.45 12.26
N ARG A 167 0.87 -16.26 11.99
CA ARG A 167 -0.53 -15.79 12.02
C ARG A 167 -0.95 -15.29 13.40
N ARG A 168 -0.59 -16.02 14.44
CA ARG A 168 -0.86 -15.60 15.82
C ARG A 168 -0.15 -14.29 16.15
N TRP A 169 1.09 -14.15 15.71
CA TRP A 169 1.86 -12.93 15.90
C TRP A 169 1.25 -11.75 15.13
N LEU A 170 0.89 -11.93 13.85
CA LEU A 170 0.24 -10.90 13.03
C LEU A 170 -1.11 -10.47 13.61
N ALA A 171 -1.93 -11.42 14.08
CA ALA A 171 -3.22 -11.16 14.69
C ALA A 171 -3.12 -10.30 15.96
N ALA A 172 -2.01 -10.40 16.72
CA ALA A 172 -1.76 -9.54 17.87
C ALA A 172 -1.58 -8.06 17.51
N PHE A 173 -1.39 -7.75 16.19
CA PHE A 173 -1.27 -6.40 15.64
C PHE A 173 -2.44 -6.06 14.69
N ASP A 174 -3.57 -6.78 14.76
CA ASP A 174 -4.72 -6.66 13.87
C ASP A 174 -4.39 -6.80 12.38
N VAL A 175 -3.28 -7.48 12.07
CA VAL A 175 -2.89 -7.82 10.70
C VAL A 175 -3.48 -9.16 10.32
N ASN A 176 -4.37 -9.16 9.33
CA ASN A 176 -5.07 -10.33 8.83
C ASN A 176 -4.70 -10.58 7.37
N PRO A 177 -3.76 -11.48 7.05
CA PRO A 177 -3.40 -11.83 5.68
C PRO A 177 -4.61 -12.21 4.85
N ARG A 178 -4.67 -11.72 3.62
CA ARG A 178 -5.81 -11.94 2.69
C ARG A 178 -5.48 -13.12 1.77
N GLU A 179 -5.82 -14.33 2.20
CA GLU A 179 -5.48 -15.57 1.47
C GLU A 179 -6.08 -15.61 0.06
N ASP A 180 -7.20 -14.92 -0.14
CA ASP A 180 -7.92 -14.81 -1.39
C ASP A 180 -7.63 -13.50 -2.16
N LEU A 181 -6.53 -12.79 -1.81
CA LEU A 181 -6.12 -11.55 -2.50
C LEU A 181 -5.92 -11.77 -3.99
N SER A 182 -5.27 -12.87 -4.38
CA SER A 182 -4.99 -13.21 -5.77
C SER A 182 -6.28 -13.35 -6.59
N ASP A 183 -7.23 -14.13 -6.08
CA ASP A 183 -8.50 -14.38 -6.76
C ASP A 183 -9.34 -13.10 -6.83
N ALA A 184 -9.38 -12.33 -5.74
CA ALA A 184 -10.12 -11.08 -5.69
C ALA A 184 -9.54 -10.04 -6.64
N LEU A 185 -8.20 -9.92 -6.73
CA LEU A 185 -7.55 -9.03 -7.67
C LEU A 185 -7.85 -9.43 -9.11
N ALA A 186 -7.69 -10.70 -9.45
CA ALA A 186 -7.97 -11.20 -10.80
C ALA A 186 -9.43 -10.92 -11.21
N ALA A 187 -10.39 -11.22 -10.34
CA ALA A 187 -11.80 -10.99 -10.60
C ALA A 187 -12.16 -9.49 -10.74
N LEU A 188 -11.61 -8.63 -9.90
CA LEU A 188 -11.86 -7.19 -9.93
C LEU A 188 -11.17 -6.49 -11.10
N ALA A 189 -9.97 -6.92 -11.47
CA ALA A 189 -9.21 -6.43 -12.63
C ALA A 189 -9.93 -6.81 -13.94
N ALA A 190 -10.36 -8.07 -14.08
CA ALA A 190 -11.08 -8.55 -15.25
C ALA A 190 -12.38 -7.75 -15.51
N LYS A 191 -13.15 -7.44 -14.46
CA LYS A 191 -14.35 -6.59 -14.55
C LYS A 191 -14.06 -5.17 -15.06
N ARG A 192 -12.82 -4.71 -15.01
CA ARG A 192 -12.36 -3.39 -15.46
C ARG A 192 -11.57 -3.43 -16.77
N GLY A 193 -11.51 -4.61 -17.42
CA GLY A 193 -10.70 -4.81 -18.64
C GLY A 193 -9.20 -4.67 -18.40
N MET A 194 -8.74 -4.86 -17.16
CA MET A 194 -7.32 -4.83 -16.80
C MET A 194 -6.74 -6.24 -16.83
N THR A 195 -5.47 -6.34 -17.21
CA THR A 195 -4.67 -7.57 -17.05
C THR A 195 -4.04 -7.59 -15.67
N CYS A 196 -3.80 -8.77 -15.09
CA CYS A 196 -3.03 -8.88 -13.85
C CYS A 196 -2.01 -10.01 -13.92
N GLU A 197 -0.89 -9.82 -13.22
CA GLU A 197 0.15 -10.79 -12.96
C GLU A 197 0.32 -10.90 -11.45
N ILE A 198 0.43 -12.12 -10.93
CA ILE A 198 0.47 -12.38 -9.49
C ILE A 198 1.59 -13.36 -9.23
N GLU A 199 2.47 -13.02 -8.32
CA GLU A 199 3.62 -13.82 -7.92
C GLU A 199 3.60 -14.11 -6.44
N SER A 200 3.82 -15.37 -6.09
CA SER A 200 4.03 -15.81 -4.71
C SER A 200 5.52 -15.79 -4.40
N TRP A 201 5.92 -15.02 -3.41
CA TRP A 201 7.31 -14.84 -3.01
C TRP A 201 7.59 -15.44 -1.63
N PHE A 202 8.85 -15.87 -1.43
CA PHE A 202 9.32 -16.42 -0.16
C PHE A 202 8.45 -17.58 0.36
N ARG A 203 8.12 -18.55 -0.52
CA ARG A 203 7.28 -19.71 -0.21
C ARG A 203 5.87 -19.35 0.25
N GLY A 204 5.30 -18.32 -0.35
CA GLY A 204 3.96 -17.82 -0.03
C GLY A 204 3.91 -16.82 1.14
N TYR A 205 5.04 -16.40 1.67
CA TYR A 205 5.06 -15.38 2.73
C TYR A 205 4.54 -14.04 2.24
N ALA A 206 4.93 -13.63 1.03
CA ALA A 206 4.49 -12.40 0.40
C ALA A 206 3.87 -12.68 -0.97
N VAL A 207 2.92 -11.84 -1.36
CA VAL A 207 2.36 -11.73 -2.71
C VAL A 207 2.81 -10.40 -3.29
N LEU A 208 3.38 -10.47 -4.50
CA LEU A 208 3.60 -9.32 -5.37
C LEU A 208 2.65 -9.44 -6.54
N ALA A 209 1.87 -8.40 -6.80
CA ALA A 209 0.91 -8.42 -7.89
C ALA A 209 0.86 -7.08 -8.61
N VAL A 210 0.62 -7.12 -9.91
CA VAL A 210 0.42 -5.94 -10.74
C VAL A 210 -0.87 -6.09 -11.55
N ALA A 211 -1.69 -5.04 -11.56
CA ALA A 211 -2.81 -4.92 -12.49
C ALA A 211 -2.56 -3.74 -13.43
N ARG A 212 -2.68 -3.96 -14.76
CA ARG A 212 -2.42 -2.93 -15.78
C ARG A 212 -3.69 -2.58 -16.53
N ARG A 213 -3.96 -1.29 -16.65
CA ARG A 213 -5.04 -0.77 -17.49
C ARG A 213 -4.50 -0.53 -18.90
N ARG A 214 -5.25 -0.98 -19.90
CA ARG A 214 -4.93 -0.65 -21.30
C ARG A 214 -4.97 0.87 -21.52
N ALA A 215 -4.16 1.36 -22.48
CA ALA A 215 -4.17 2.75 -22.92
C ALA A 215 -5.47 3.13 -23.61
#